data_4b83d7e0c7491a1d789c0be867fc1a41
#
_entry.id   4b83d7e0c7491a1d789c0be867fc1a41
#
_cell.length_a   1.000
_cell.length_b   1.000
_cell.length_c   1.000
_cell.angle_alpha   90.00
_cell.angle_beta   90.00
_cell.angle_gamma   90.00
#
_symmetry.space_group_name_H-M   'P 1'
#
loop_
_entity.id
_entity.type
_entity.pdbx_description
1 polymer ?
#
loop_
_entity_poly.entity_id
_entity_poly.type
_entity_poly.pdbx_seq_one_letter_code
_entity_poly.pdbx_strand_id
1 'polypeptide(L)'
;MRVTPNLDTINSLEICNPSNPDFIQNDPAICFDGENYLLAWSDEKNGVPNIFYTTVTRVTPQGVVLDTGVCVSTGSGVSEYRPNIACDGERCLVVWYKSSTGIFGRFVNHEGEPEDNVITIATGYSGGPNLAFDGTNYLVVWFVGTYPDLEIYGRLISQQGTFVGDIINIALGNGCHRWADVRFDGTNYLVVWQTGDNNSGQIIYGQFVDTNGLLIGDSFRISDNTNNRRWWPSLAVSDSNFIVTWGQGSSSDIWGNVDVFVTGIEEATENNCQLDTKSTIFAGSFKWQTDKIFTIYNVFGQKVKPNQIHSGIYFIESEGQVRQKIIKVR
;
A
#
# COMPACT_ATOMS: atom_id res chain seq x y z
N MET A 1 16.51 6.57 -13.21
CA MET A 1 17.74 7.19 -12.62
C MET A 1 18.35 6.19 -11.67
N ARG A 2 19.66 5.92 -11.79
CA ARG A 2 20.40 5.07 -10.84
C ARG A 2 21.10 5.96 -9.82
N VAL A 3 21.11 5.53 -8.57
CA VAL A 3 21.79 6.24 -7.48
C VAL A 3 22.76 5.30 -6.75
N THR A 4 23.82 5.87 -6.19
CA THR A 4 24.72 5.14 -5.29
C THR A 4 24.07 5.04 -3.89
N PRO A 5 24.61 4.20 -2.97
CA PRO A 5 24.20 4.21 -1.56
C PRO A 5 24.30 5.60 -0.89
N ASN A 6 25.15 6.48 -1.41
CA ASN A 6 25.29 7.87 -0.96
C ASN A 6 24.32 8.85 -1.65
N LEU A 7 23.36 8.34 -2.42
CA LEU A 7 22.36 9.09 -3.19
C LEU A 7 22.92 9.91 -4.35
N ASP A 8 24.16 9.68 -4.76
CA ASP A 8 24.70 10.31 -5.97
C ASP A 8 24.01 9.74 -7.22
N THR A 9 23.55 10.59 -8.11
CA THR A 9 22.96 10.18 -9.39
C THR A 9 24.04 9.59 -10.31
N ILE A 10 23.86 8.35 -10.75
CA ILE A 10 24.76 7.70 -11.71
C ILE A 10 24.34 8.03 -13.14
N ASN A 11 23.08 7.74 -13.49
CA ASN A 11 22.49 8.05 -14.81
C ASN A 11 20.96 7.96 -14.74
N SER A 12 20.30 8.52 -15.76
CA SER A 12 18.91 8.23 -16.08
C SER A 12 18.83 7.19 -17.18
N LEU A 13 17.77 6.41 -17.17
CA LEU A 13 17.49 5.40 -18.17
C LEU A 13 16.17 5.78 -18.87
N GLU A 14 16.20 5.86 -20.18
CA GLU A 14 14.98 5.97 -20.98
C GLU A 14 14.37 4.58 -21.14
N ILE A 15 13.21 4.36 -20.55
CA ILE A 15 12.54 3.06 -20.54
C ILE A 15 11.66 2.87 -21.76
N CYS A 16 10.96 3.92 -22.15
CA CYS A 16 10.06 3.93 -23.29
C CYS A 16 10.36 5.18 -24.14
N ASN A 17 10.67 4.96 -25.41
CA ASN A 17 10.81 6.03 -26.39
C ASN A 17 9.66 5.90 -27.39
N PRO A 18 8.58 6.70 -27.26
CA PRO A 18 7.49 6.64 -28.20
C PRO A 18 7.98 7.06 -29.59
N SER A 19 7.55 6.35 -30.61
CA SER A 19 7.83 6.71 -32.01
C SER A 19 7.24 8.08 -32.39
N ASN A 20 6.30 8.59 -31.61
CA ASN A 20 5.73 9.92 -31.69
C ASN A 20 5.87 10.62 -30.34
N PRO A 21 6.59 11.76 -30.26
CA PRO A 21 6.79 12.50 -29.02
C PRO A 21 5.50 13.11 -28.42
N ASP A 22 4.41 13.15 -29.19
CA ASP A 22 3.11 13.65 -28.73
C ASP A 22 2.32 12.59 -27.95
N PHE A 23 2.76 11.32 -27.96
CA PHE A 23 2.12 10.25 -27.19
C PHE A 23 2.46 10.33 -25.71
N ILE A 24 1.46 10.14 -24.87
CA ILE A 24 1.56 10.27 -23.43
C ILE A 24 1.77 8.88 -22.78
N GLN A 25 2.70 8.81 -21.85
CA GLN A 25 2.90 7.67 -20.93
C GLN A 25 2.69 8.16 -19.51
N ASN A 26 1.86 7.45 -18.75
CA ASN A 26 1.47 7.81 -17.39
C ASN A 26 1.47 6.62 -16.43
N ASP A 27 1.39 6.92 -15.14
CA ASP A 27 1.11 6.00 -14.06
C ASP A 27 2.07 4.77 -14.03
N PRO A 28 3.39 4.95 -13.96
CA PRO A 28 4.32 3.83 -13.94
C PRO A 28 4.25 3.05 -12.61
N ALA A 29 4.31 1.74 -12.70
CA ALA A 29 4.49 0.81 -11.59
C ALA A 29 5.64 -0.15 -11.89
N ILE A 30 6.26 -0.71 -10.83
CA ILE A 30 7.44 -1.57 -10.97
C ILE A 30 7.39 -2.70 -9.93
N CYS A 31 7.82 -3.88 -10.34
CA CYS A 31 8.19 -4.99 -9.44
C CYS A 31 9.51 -5.63 -9.89
N PHE A 32 10.04 -6.53 -9.08
CA PHE A 32 11.19 -7.39 -9.40
C PHE A 32 10.73 -8.85 -9.38
N ASP A 33 10.97 -9.59 -10.46
CA ASP A 33 10.51 -10.96 -10.61
C ASP A 33 11.51 -12.03 -10.11
N GLY A 34 12.65 -11.57 -9.57
CA GLY A 34 13.77 -12.41 -9.16
C GLY A 34 14.95 -12.33 -10.13
N GLU A 35 14.73 -11.94 -11.37
CA GLU A 35 15.74 -11.79 -12.41
C GLU A 35 15.80 -10.37 -12.98
N ASN A 36 14.65 -9.82 -13.37
CA ASN A 36 14.52 -8.52 -13.99
C ASN A 36 13.51 -7.62 -13.25
N TYR A 37 13.59 -6.33 -13.48
CA TYR A 37 12.51 -5.40 -13.14
C TYR A 37 11.48 -5.42 -14.26
N LEU A 38 10.21 -5.61 -13.91
CA LEU A 38 9.09 -5.41 -14.81
C LEU A 38 8.43 -4.07 -14.48
N LEU A 39 8.25 -3.26 -15.50
CA LEU A 39 7.59 -1.96 -15.40
C LEU A 39 6.28 -2.01 -16.17
N ALA A 40 5.21 -1.54 -15.56
CA ALA A 40 3.89 -1.38 -16.19
C ALA A 40 3.53 0.11 -16.25
N TRP A 41 2.91 0.56 -17.34
CA TRP A 41 2.43 1.94 -17.46
C TRP A 41 1.22 2.04 -18.39
N SER A 42 0.52 3.18 -18.30
CA SER A 42 -0.53 3.56 -19.25
C SER A 42 0.10 4.20 -20.47
N ASP A 43 -0.10 3.64 -21.65
CA ASP A 43 0.59 4.00 -22.90
C ASP A 43 -0.38 4.35 -24.03
N GLU A 44 -0.24 5.51 -24.62
CA GLU A 44 -1.02 5.98 -25.78
C GLU A 44 -0.47 5.45 -27.12
N LYS A 45 0.51 4.55 -27.09
CA LYS A 45 1.37 4.09 -28.19
C LYS A 45 0.66 3.60 -29.46
N ASN A 46 -0.56 3.09 -29.36
CA ASN A 46 -1.18 2.37 -30.49
C ASN A 46 -1.89 3.27 -31.51
N GLY A 47 -1.50 4.55 -31.60
CA GLY A 47 -1.88 5.45 -32.70
C GLY A 47 -3.33 5.95 -32.66
N VAL A 48 -4.05 5.68 -31.58
CA VAL A 48 -5.38 6.25 -31.34
C VAL A 48 -5.24 7.33 -30.26
N PRO A 49 -5.28 8.61 -30.60
CA PRO A 49 -5.12 9.69 -29.61
C PRO A 49 -6.13 9.56 -28.46
N ASN A 50 -5.65 9.81 -27.24
CA ASN A 50 -6.43 9.75 -26.00
C ASN A 50 -6.98 8.36 -25.63
N ILE A 51 -6.47 7.28 -26.22
CA ILE A 51 -6.75 5.90 -25.79
C ILE A 51 -5.48 5.30 -25.19
N PHE A 52 -5.54 4.99 -23.91
CA PHE A 52 -4.44 4.38 -23.17
C PHE A 52 -4.60 2.87 -23.08
N TYR A 53 -3.47 2.18 -23.12
CA TYR A 53 -3.35 0.73 -23.00
C TYR A 53 -2.38 0.41 -21.87
N THR A 54 -2.57 -0.72 -21.22
CA THR A 54 -1.61 -1.21 -20.24
C THR A 54 -0.47 -1.91 -20.96
N THR A 55 0.73 -1.38 -20.78
CA THR A 55 1.98 -1.86 -21.42
C THR A 55 2.98 -2.26 -20.35
N VAL A 56 3.78 -3.30 -20.61
CA VAL A 56 4.85 -3.80 -19.72
C VAL A 56 6.17 -3.86 -20.49
N THR A 57 7.28 -3.57 -19.83
CA THR A 57 8.66 -3.82 -20.32
C THR A 57 9.52 -4.36 -19.21
N ARG A 58 10.65 -4.96 -19.60
CA ARG A 58 11.67 -5.51 -18.70
C ARG A 58 12.93 -4.68 -18.71
N VAL A 59 13.54 -4.57 -17.54
CA VAL A 59 14.84 -3.91 -17.37
C VAL A 59 15.71 -4.77 -16.48
N THR A 60 16.91 -5.09 -16.93
CA THR A 60 17.85 -5.88 -16.13
C THR A 60 18.33 -5.09 -14.89
N PRO A 61 18.84 -5.75 -13.83
CA PRO A 61 19.46 -5.07 -12.70
C PRO A 61 20.65 -4.14 -13.09
N GLN A 62 21.25 -4.38 -14.25
CA GLN A 62 22.34 -3.52 -14.79
C GLN A 62 21.79 -2.29 -15.52
N GLY A 63 20.46 -2.21 -15.72
CA GLY A 63 19.79 -1.08 -16.38
C GLY A 63 19.77 -1.23 -17.91
N VAL A 64 19.68 -2.45 -18.42
CA VAL A 64 19.44 -2.69 -19.86
C VAL A 64 17.95 -2.91 -20.07
N VAL A 65 17.33 -2.11 -20.94
CA VAL A 65 15.94 -2.30 -21.39
C VAL A 65 15.93 -3.44 -22.39
N LEU A 66 15.14 -4.49 -22.12
CA LEU A 66 15.14 -5.74 -22.90
C LEU A 66 14.14 -5.71 -24.06
N ASP A 67 13.08 -4.94 -23.94
CA ASP A 67 12.00 -4.87 -24.93
C ASP A 67 11.40 -3.46 -25.03
N THR A 68 10.66 -3.20 -26.11
CA THR A 68 10.08 -1.88 -26.41
C THR A 68 8.68 -1.67 -25.82
N GLY A 69 8.27 -2.54 -24.91
CA GLY A 69 6.94 -2.55 -24.31
C GLY A 69 5.95 -3.44 -25.03
N VAL A 70 5.38 -4.38 -24.29
CA VAL A 70 4.35 -5.33 -24.71
C VAL A 70 3.00 -4.90 -24.18
N CYS A 71 1.99 -4.81 -25.05
CA CYS A 71 0.62 -4.49 -24.63
C CYS A 71 0.01 -5.69 -23.91
N VAL A 72 -0.34 -5.51 -22.64
CA VAL A 72 -0.94 -6.56 -21.80
C VAL A 72 -2.46 -6.55 -21.90
N SER A 73 -3.03 -5.40 -22.16
CA SER A 73 -4.47 -5.22 -22.27
C SER A 73 -5.04 -5.62 -23.63
N THR A 74 -6.36 -5.75 -23.73
CA THR A 74 -7.01 -6.27 -24.94
C THR A 74 -7.44 -5.22 -25.96
N GLY A 75 -7.11 -3.94 -25.72
CA GLY A 75 -7.30 -2.88 -26.71
C GLY A 75 -8.75 -2.67 -27.17
N SER A 76 -9.69 -2.51 -26.27
CA SER A 76 -11.12 -2.44 -26.58
C SER A 76 -11.64 -1.04 -26.99
N GLY A 77 -10.75 -0.08 -27.26
CA GLY A 77 -11.13 1.29 -27.59
C GLY A 77 -11.61 2.14 -26.40
N VAL A 78 -11.50 1.64 -25.19
CA VAL A 78 -11.76 2.38 -23.94
C VAL A 78 -10.46 2.47 -23.17
N SER A 79 -10.12 3.67 -22.72
CA SER A 79 -8.87 3.94 -22.01
C SER A 79 -8.71 3.14 -20.74
N GLU A 80 -7.51 2.66 -20.52
CA GLU A 80 -7.05 1.89 -19.39
C GLU A 80 -5.97 2.68 -18.65
N TYR A 81 -6.06 2.74 -17.33
CA TYR A 81 -5.23 3.61 -16.53
C TYR A 81 -4.72 2.93 -15.26
N ARG A 82 -3.67 3.53 -14.72
CA ARG A 82 -3.12 3.20 -13.41
C ARG A 82 -2.85 1.73 -13.24
N PRO A 83 -2.07 1.14 -14.14
CA PRO A 83 -1.64 -0.23 -13.93
C PRO A 83 -0.81 -0.34 -12.65
N ASN A 84 -0.90 -1.50 -12.03
CA ASN A 84 0.01 -1.89 -10.97
C ASN A 84 0.44 -3.34 -11.19
N ILE A 85 1.56 -3.76 -10.60
CA ILE A 85 2.18 -5.04 -10.88
C ILE A 85 2.83 -5.63 -9.62
N ALA A 86 2.63 -6.93 -9.40
CA ALA A 86 3.36 -7.70 -8.39
C ALA A 86 3.73 -9.08 -8.96
N CYS A 87 4.86 -9.61 -8.53
CA CYS A 87 5.43 -10.86 -9.04
C CYS A 87 5.45 -11.93 -7.94
N ASP A 88 5.25 -13.20 -8.33
CA ASP A 88 5.26 -14.36 -7.43
C ASP A 88 6.56 -15.19 -7.52
N GLY A 89 7.49 -14.79 -8.39
CA GLY A 89 8.74 -15.47 -8.67
C GLY A 89 8.67 -16.39 -9.89
N GLU A 90 7.48 -16.70 -10.41
CA GLU A 90 7.28 -17.44 -11.67
C GLU A 90 6.69 -16.56 -12.75
N ARG A 91 5.78 -15.67 -12.36
CA ARG A 91 5.13 -14.69 -13.23
C ARG A 91 4.65 -13.49 -12.45
N CYS A 92 4.10 -12.49 -13.14
CA CYS A 92 3.62 -11.27 -12.50
C CYS A 92 2.15 -11.03 -12.85
N LEU A 93 1.34 -10.63 -11.85
CA LEU A 93 -0.01 -10.15 -12.09
C LEU A 93 0.02 -8.64 -12.32
N VAL A 94 -0.44 -8.21 -13.48
CA VAL A 94 -0.68 -6.81 -13.83
C VAL A 94 -2.15 -6.52 -13.66
N VAL A 95 -2.50 -5.48 -12.92
CA VAL A 95 -3.89 -5.02 -12.75
C VAL A 95 -4.03 -3.59 -13.24
N TRP A 96 -5.20 -3.24 -13.77
CA TRP A 96 -5.52 -1.89 -14.24
C TRP A 96 -6.99 -1.58 -14.08
N TYR A 97 -7.35 -0.31 -14.12
CA TYR A 97 -8.76 0.04 -14.25
C TYR A 97 -9.07 0.51 -15.68
N LYS A 98 -10.25 0.13 -16.16
CA LYS A 98 -10.81 0.54 -17.41
C LYS A 98 -11.97 1.49 -17.15
N SER A 99 -11.86 2.68 -17.70
CA SER A 99 -12.78 3.80 -17.43
C SER A 99 -14.25 3.35 -17.45
N SER A 100 -14.96 3.61 -16.35
CA SER A 100 -16.39 3.29 -16.14
C SER A 100 -16.78 1.82 -16.34
N THR A 101 -15.81 0.93 -16.47
CA THR A 101 -16.07 -0.50 -16.73
C THR A 101 -15.70 -1.38 -15.53
N GLY A 102 -14.54 -1.15 -14.91
CA GLY A 102 -14.14 -1.97 -13.76
C GLY A 102 -12.62 -2.11 -13.60
N ILE A 103 -12.25 -3.06 -12.76
CA ILE A 103 -10.87 -3.48 -12.51
C ILE A 103 -10.61 -4.80 -13.24
N PHE A 104 -9.49 -4.86 -13.93
CA PHE A 104 -9.05 -5.99 -14.71
C PHE A 104 -7.64 -6.40 -14.32
N GLY A 105 -7.27 -7.64 -14.62
CA GLY A 105 -5.92 -8.14 -14.41
C GLY A 105 -5.53 -9.16 -15.46
N ARG A 106 -4.22 -9.35 -15.66
CA ARG A 106 -3.66 -10.38 -16.54
C ARG A 106 -2.27 -10.77 -16.05
N PHE A 107 -1.96 -12.04 -16.13
CA PHE A 107 -0.61 -12.50 -15.88
C PHE A 107 0.31 -12.22 -17.07
N VAL A 108 1.57 -11.96 -16.74
CA VAL A 108 2.69 -11.89 -17.69
C VAL A 108 3.80 -12.80 -17.19
N ASN A 109 4.47 -13.49 -18.12
CA ASN A 109 5.59 -14.36 -17.82
C ASN A 109 6.90 -13.56 -17.65
N HIS A 110 8.01 -14.26 -17.38
CA HIS A 110 9.34 -13.64 -17.26
C HIS A 110 9.83 -12.95 -18.53
N GLU A 111 9.30 -13.33 -19.70
CA GLU A 111 9.59 -12.67 -20.96
C GLU A 111 8.79 -11.38 -21.15
N GLY A 112 7.90 -11.04 -20.20
CA GLY A 112 7.00 -9.87 -20.28
C GLY A 112 5.80 -10.10 -21.21
N GLU A 113 5.60 -11.35 -21.68
CA GLU A 113 4.51 -11.69 -22.57
C GLU A 113 3.24 -11.98 -21.78
N PRO A 114 2.07 -11.48 -22.23
CA PRO A 114 0.81 -11.74 -21.56
C PRO A 114 0.39 -13.21 -21.69
N GLU A 115 0.12 -13.82 -20.56
CA GLU A 115 -0.42 -15.17 -20.43
C GLU A 115 -1.90 -15.13 -20.11
N ASP A 116 -2.57 -16.25 -20.35
CA ASP A 116 -3.98 -16.47 -20.01
C ASP A 116 -4.95 -15.41 -20.53
N ASN A 117 -6.20 -15.50 -20.08
CA ASN A 117 -7.23 -14.52 -20.36
C ASN A 117 -7.20 -13.36 -19.36
N VAL A 118 -7.77 -12.25 -19.78
CA VAL A 118 -8.00 -11.12 -18.86
C VAL A 118 -9.00 -11.53 -17.78
N ILE A 119 -8.62 -11.29 -16.52
CA ILE A 119 -9.45 -11.53 -15.33
C ILE A 119 -10.29 -10.26 -15.08
N THR A 120 -11.60 -10.39 -15.03
CA THR A 120 -12.47 -9.30 -14.56
C THR A 120 -12.55 -9.36 -13.03
N ILE A 121 -11.83 -8.46 -12.34
CA ILE A 121 -11.73 -8.45 -10.88
C ILE A 121 -12.94 -7.77 -10.24
N ALA A 122 -13.35 -6.64 -10.80
CA ALA A 122 -14.53 -5.89 -10.39
C ALA A 122 -15.18 -5.20 -11.59
N THR A 123 -16.49 -4.94 -11.49
CA THR A 123 -17.28 -4.24 -12.52
C THR A 123 -17.85 -2.93 -11.95
N GLY A 124 -18.15 -1.96 -12.83
CA GLY A 124 -18.77 -0.68 -12.46
C GLY A 124 -17.77 0.44 -12.20
N TYR A 125 -18.24 1.50 -11.54
CA TYR A 125 -17.41 2.66 -11.19
C TYR A 125 -16.38 2.30 -10.11
N SER A 126 -15.19 1.95 -10.55
CA SER A 126 -14.07 1.57 -9.70
C SER A 126 -12.77 2.14 -10.26
N GLY A 127 -11.74 2.23 -9.44
CA GLY A 127 -10.45 2.74 -9.90
C GLY A 127 -9.33 2.58 -8.87
N GLY A 128 -8.12 3.03 -9.30
CA GLY A 128 -6.92 3.03 -8.47
C GLY A 128 -6.55 1.65 -7.91
N PRO A 129 -6.46 0.59 -8.74
CA PRO A 129 -6.08 -0.71 -8.25
C PRO A 129 -4.63 -0.72 -7.78
N ASN A 130 -4.38 -1.46 -6.71
CA ASN A 130 -3.06 -1.79 -6.21
C ASN A 130 -3.03 -3.24 -5.77
N LEU A 131 -1.84 -3.86 -5.68
CA LEU A 131 -1.75 -5.26 -5.28
C LEU A 131 -0.44 -5.57 -4.56
N ALA A 132 -0.49 -6.64 -3.76
CA ALA A 132 0.69 -7.25 -3.13
C ALA A 132 0.53 -8.78 -3.14
N PHE A 133 1.66 -9.50 -3.13
CA PHE A 133 1.72 -10.96 -3.08
C PHE A 133 2.21 -11.43 -1.72
N ASP A 134 1.56 -12.45 -1.13
CA ASP A 134 1.87 -12.98 0.21
C ASP A 134 2.71 -14.28 0.19
N GLY A 135 3.13 -14.71 -0.99
CA GLY A 135 3.78 -16.01 -1.21
C GLY A 135 2.80 -17.11 -1.68
N THR A 136 1.49 -16.85 -1.67
CA THR A 136 0.44 -17.79 -2.07
C THR A 136 -0.62 -17.12 -2.93
N ASN A 137 -1.10 -15.94 -2.51
CA ASN A 137 -2.16 -15.20 -3.17
C ASN A 137 -1.74 -13.74 -3.37
N TYR A 138 -2.37 -13.10 -4.34
CA TYR A 138 -2.34 -11.67 -4.54
C TYR A 138 -3.55 -11.03 -3.85
N LEU A 139 -3.36 -10.06 -2.98
CA LEU A 139 -4.42 -9.16 -2.56
C LEU A 139 -4.47 -7.97 -3.52
N VAL A 140 -5.54 -7.86 -4.28
CA VAL A 140 -5.85 -6.68 -5.09
C VAL A 140 -6.80 -5.80 -4.31
N VAL A 141 -6.50 -4.51 -4.21
CA VAL A 141 -7.34 -3.49 -3.54
C VAL A 141 -7.71 -2.40 -4.53
N TRP A 142 -8.91 -1.83 -4.41
CA TRP A 142 -9.40 -0.75 -5.29
C TRP A 142 -10.48 0.08 -4.58
N PHE A 143 -10.79 1.24 -5.11
CA PHE A 143 -11.97 2.00 -4.66
C PHE A 143 -13.15 1.81 -5.60
N VAL A 144 -14.37 1.91 -5.04
CA VAL A 144 -15.65 1.80 -5.75
C VAL A 144 -16.54 2.98 -5.35
N GLY A 145 -17.37 3.44 -6.26
CA GLY A 145 -18.38 4.45 -6.01
C GLY A 145 -18.19 5.72 -6.83
N THR A 146 -19.00 6.71 -6.51
CA THR A 146 -18.94 8.05 -7.12
C THR A 146 -18.67 9.08 -6.03
N TYR A 147 -17.80 10.05 -6.34
CA TYR A 147 -17.48 11.12 -5.39
C TYR A 147 -18.77 11.83 -4.90
N PRO A 148 -18.95 12.10 -3.58
CA PRO A 148 -17.94 11.92 -2.52
C PRO A 148 -17.96 10.54 -1.82
N ASP A 149 -18.84 9.64 -2.20
CA ASP A 149 -19.05 8.36 -1.52
C ASP A 149 -18.22 7.25 -2.21
N LEU A 150 -16.96 7.15 -1.80
CA LEU A 150 -16.02 6.14 -2.28
C LEU A 150 -15.63 5.21 -1.15
N GLU A 151 -15.55 3.92 -1.42
CA GLU A 151 -15.24 2.84 -0.50
C GLU A 151 -14.07 2.02 -1.00
N ILE A 152 -13.30 1.39 -0.10
CA ILE A 152 -12.18 0.51 -0.45
C ILE A 152 -12.61 -0.94 -0.30
N TYR A 153 -12.38 -1.69 -1.36
CA TYR A 153 -12.59 -3.13 -1.43
C TYR A 153 -11.28 -3.84 -1.73
N GLY A 154 -11.25 -5.13 -1.41
CA GLY A 154 -10.16 -6.03 -1.76
C GLY A 154 -10.65 -7.38 -2.23
N ARG A 155 -9.79 -8.14 -2.91
CA ARG A 155 -10.03 -9.52 -3.31
C ARG A 155 -8.73 -10.28 -3.42
N LEU A 156 -8.74 -11.51 -2.91
CA LEU A 156 -7.62 -12.43 -3.08
C LEU A 156 -7.72 -13.15 -4.42
N ILE A 157 -6.58 -13.26 -5.10
CA ILE A 157 -6.44 -13.97 -6.38
C ILE A 157 -5.28 -14.95 -6.22
N SER A 158 -5.52 -16.23 -6.49
CA SER A 158 -4.47 -17.26 -6.46
C SER A 158 -3.46 -17.07 -7.59
N GLN A 159 -2.31 -17.72 -7.48
CA GLN A 159 -1.34 -17.81 -8.57
C GLN A 159 -1.92 -18.39 -9.86
N GLN A 160 -3.02 -19.15 -9.81
CA GLN A 160 -3.72 -19.68 -10.99
C GLN A 160 -4.79 -18.72 -11.55
N GLY A 161 -4.90 -17.51 -11.01
CA GLY A 161 -5.87 -16.50 -11.48
C GLY A 161 -7.30 -16.73 -11.02
N THR A 162 -7.52 -17.61 -10.04
CA THR A 162 -8.84 -17.86 -9.46
C THR A 162 -9.07 -17.01 -8.22
N PHE A 163 -10.32 -16.61 -7.99
CA PHE A 163 -10.67 -15.87 -6.79
C PHE A 163 -10.65 -16.77 -5.56
N VAL A 164 -10.08 -16.27 -4.47
CA VAL A 164 -10.02 -16.93 -3.17
C VAL A 164 -10.94 -16.18 -2.19
N GLY A 165 -11.97 -16.83 -1.72
CA GLY A 165 -12.99 -16.22 -0.86
C GLY A 165 -13.84 -15.14 -1.55
N ASP A 166 -14.52 -14.35 -0.73
CA ASP A 166 -15.40 -13.28 -1.15
C ASP A 166 -14.67 -11.94 -1.31
N ILE A 167 -15.40 -10.90 -1.74
CA ILE A 167 -14.90 -9.53 -1.74
C ILE A 167 -14.73 -9.05 -0.28
N ILE A 168 -13.59 -8.46 0.01
CA ILE A 168 -13.21 -7.94 1.32
C ILE A 168 -13.65 -6.48 1.40
N ASN A 169 -14.46 -6.15 2.39
CA ASN A 169 -14.92 -4.79 2.67
C ASN A 169 -13.89 -4.10 3.58
N ILE A 170 -12.91 -3.36 3.01
CA ILE A 170 -11.78 -2.82 3.77
C ILE A 170 -12.14 -1.49 4.45
N ALA A 171 -12.73 -0.55 3.71
CA ALA A 171 -13.17 0.73 4.26
C ALA A 171 -14.52 1.11 3.66
N LEU A 172 -15.55 1.03 4.46
CA LEU A 172 -16.93 1.33 4.10
C LEU A 172 -17.46 2.55 4.85
N GLY A 173 -18.57 3.09 4.37
CA GLY A 173 -19.34 4.12 5.04
C GLY A 173 -19.04 5.54 4.58
N ASN A 174 -19.47 6.51 5.40
CA ASN A 174 -19.40 7.93 5.05
C ASN A 174 -17.93 8.38 4.94
N GLY A 175 -17.52 8.75 3.77
CA GLY A 175 -16.19 9.28 3.50
C GLY A 175 -15.73 8.98 2.08
N CYS A 176 -14.82 9.79 1.58
CA CYS A 176 -14.20 9.57 0.28
C CYS A 176 -12.93 8.73 0.49
N HIS A 177 -13.07 7.40 0.55
CA HIS A 177 -11.96 6.47 0.72
C HIS A 177 -11.37 6.12 -0.64
N ARG A 178 -10.11 6.48 -0.90
CA ARG A 178 -9.50 6.27 -2.21
C ARG A 178 -7.98 6.20 -2.17
N TRP A 179 -7.37 5.82 -3.28
CA TRP A 179 -5.93 5.77 -3.48
C TRP A 179 -5.25 4.85 -2.45
N ALA A 180 -5.77 3.62 -2.37
CA ALA A 180 -5.18 2.62 -1.51
C ALA A 180 -3.81 2.15 -2.06
N ASP A 181 -2.85 1.97 -1.16
CA ASP A 181 -1.63 1.20 -1.39
C ASP A 181 -1.62 -0.01 -0.45
N VAL A 182 -1.03 -1.11 -0.88
CA VAL A 182 -0.99 -2.36 -0.12
C VAL A 182 0.39 -2.99 -0.21
N ARG A 183 0.89 -3.52 0.92
CA ARG A 183 2.11 -4.35 0.99
C ARG A 183 1.89 -5.50 1.96
N PHE A 184 2.63 -6.57 1.74
CA PHE A 184 2.68 -7.72 2.62
C PHE A 184 3.92 -7.62 3.53
N ASP A 185 3.73 -7.76 4.84
CA ASP A 185 4.80 -7.60 5.85
C ASP A 185 5.51 -8.91 6.20
N GLY A 186 5.18 -9.99 5.50
CA GLY A 186 5.65 -11.35 5.80
C GLY A 186 4.66 -12.16 6.65
N THR A 187 3.60 -11.52 7.17
CA THR A 187 2.56 -12.16 7.99
C THR A 187 1.16 -11.73 7.55
N ASN A 188 0.96 -10.42 7.35
CA ASN A 188 -0.30 -9.82 6.98
C ASN A 188 -0.12 -8.78 5.87
N TYR A 189 -1.19 -8.45 5.20
CA TYR A 189 -1.24 -7.27 4.35
C TYR A 189 -1.53 -6.03 5.20
N LEU A 190 -0.82 -4.96 4.93
CA LEU A 190 -1.18 -3.62 5.38
C LEU A 190 -1.74 -2.85 4.18
N VAL A 191 -2.98 -2.40 4.30
CA VAL A 191 -3.63 -1.52 3.33
C VAL A 191 -3.68 -0.13 3.92
N VAL A 192 -3.22 0.89 3.17
CA VAL A 192 -3.29 2.30 3.57
C VAL A 192 -4.07 3.09 2.53
N TRP A 193 -4.84 4.09 2.95
CA TRP A 193 -5.64 4.92 2.03
C TRP A 193 -5.84 6.34 2.56
N GLN A 194 -6.21 7.24 1.68
CA GLN A 194 -6.72 8.55 2.09
C GLN A 194 -8.24 8.52 2.26
N THR A 195 -8.74 9.23 3.29
CA THR A 195 -10.17 9.46 3.50
C THR A 195 -10.46 10.95 3.69
N GLY A 196 -11.68 11.40 3.37
CA GLY A 196 -12.10 12.78 3.44
C GLY A 196 -12.17 13.49 2.08
N ASP A 197 -12.90 14.58 2.05
CA ASP A 197 -13.08 15.39 0.86
C ASP A 197 -12.03 16.52 0.75
N ASN A 198 -12.05 17.22 -0.37
CA ASN A 198 -11.11 18.32 -0.62
C ASN A 198 -11.38 19.57 0.24
N ASN A 199 -12.51 19.63 0.96
CA ASN A 199 -12.93 20.79 1.74
C ASN A 199 -12.67 20.59 3.24
N SER A 200 -12.84 19.37 3.74
CA SER A 200 -12.72 19.01 5.17
C SER A 200 -11.33 18.51 5.58
N GLY A 201 -10.39 18.44 4.64
CA GLY A 201 -9.09 17.82 4.82
C GLY A 201 -9.12 16.30 4.62
N GLN A 202 -7.97 15.73 4.31
CA GLN A 202 -7.81 14.29 4.15
C GLN A 202 -6.94 13.71 5.27
N ILE A 203 -7.26 12.50 5.64
CA ILE A 203 -6.57 11.73 6.67
C ILE A 203 -6.07 10.44 6.03
N ILE A 204 -4.88 9.99 6.44
CA ILE A 204 -4.36 8.68 6.04
C ILE A 204 -4.72 7.67 7.12
N TYR A 205 -5.36 6.58 6.70
CA TYR A 205 -5.72 5.44 7.52
C TYR A 205 -5.01 4.18 7.04
N GLY A 206 -4.96 3.19 7.93
CA GLY A 206 -4.46 1.85 7.64
C GLY A 206 -5.37 0.77 8.21
N GLN A 207 -5.34 -0.41 7.61
CA GLN A 207 -6.03 -1.63 8.04
C GLN A 207 -5.17 -2.84 7.73
N PHE A 208 -5.01 -3.72 8.71
CA PHE A 208 -4.40 -5.01 8.48
C PHE A 208 -5.43 -6.02 7.96
N VAL A 209 -5.01 -6.84 7.02
CA VAL A 209 -5.79 -7.94 6.43
C VAL A 209 -4.93 -9.20 6.49
N ASP A 210 -5.46 -10.31 7.01
CA ASP A 210 -4.73 -11.57 7.01
C ASP A 210 -4.68 -12.24 5.62
N THR A 211 -3.91 -13.32 5.48
CA THR A 211 -3.76 -14.06 4.22
C THR A 211 -5.03 -14.82 3.79
N ASN A 212 -6.07 -14.88 4.64
CA ASN A 212 -7.39 -15.41 4.29
C ASN A 212 -8.39 -14.33 3.91
N GLY A 213 -7.98 -13.04 3.95
CA GLY A 213 -8.83 -11.91 3.64
C GLY A 213 -9.66 -11.39 4.82
N LEU A 214 -9.35 -11.77 6.05
CA LEU A 214 -10.05 -11.27 7.24
C LEU A 214 -9.38 -9.99 7.73
N LEU A 215 -10.19 -9.00 8.11
CA LEU A 215 -9.69 -7.78 8.73
C LEU A 215 -9.18 -8.07 10.14
N ILE A 216 -8.00 -7.56 10.46
CA ILE A 216 -7.38 -7.70 11.78
C ILE A 216 -7.56 -6.39 12.56
N GLY A 217 -8.39 -6.44 13.60
CA GLY A 217 -8.71 -5.26 14.41
C GLY A 217 -9.49 -4.19 13.64
N ASP A 218 -9.57 -3.00 14.23
CA ASP A 218 -10.18 -1.83 13.60
C ASP A 218 -9.15 -1.08 12.72
N SER A 219 -9.64 -0.32 11.73
CA SER A 219 -8.80 0.60 10.98
C SER A 219 -8.20 1.66 11.91
N PHE A 220 -6.97 2.04 11.68
CA PHE A 220 -6.22 2.96 12.50
C PHE A 220 -5.72 4.16 11.70
N ARG A 221 -5.58 5.28 12.40
CA ARG A 221 -5.13 6.51 11.82
C ARG A 221 -3.60 6.56 11.77
N ILE A 222 -3.05 6.91 10.61
CA ILE A 222 -1.61 7.05 10.38
C ILE A 222 -1.18 8.52 10.44
N SER A 223 -1.92 9.43 9.82
CA SER A 223 -1.60 10.86 9.84
C SER A 223 -2.12 11.58 11.09
N ASP A 224 -1.60 12.77 11.37
CA ASP A 224 -2.06 13.62 12.48
C ASP A 224 -3.51 14.11 12.33
N ASN A 225 -4.03 14.85 13.32
CA ASN A 225 -5.41 15.33 13.37
C ASN A 225 -5.58 16.77 12.83
N THR A 226 -4.68 17.25 11.99
CA THR A 226 -4.80 18.58 11.39
C THR A 226 -5.69 18.53 10.15
N ASN A 227 -6.41 19.65 9.84
CA ASN A 227 -7.25 19.78 8.66
C ASN A 227 -6.44 20.05 7.38
N ASN A 228 -5.31 19.36 7.21
CA ASN A 228 -4.51 19.49 6.02
C ASN A 228 -5.02 18.57 4.90
N ARG A 229 -4.83 19.00 3.67
CA ARG A 229 -5.02 18.12 2.52
C ARG A 229 -3.88 17.12 2.48
N ARG A 230 -4.20 15.83 2.36
CA ARG A 230 -3.26 14.72 2.20
C ARG A 230 -3.73 13.83 1.09
N TRP A 231 -2.80 13.45 0.22
CA TRP A 231 -3.13 12.65 -0.96
C TRP A 231 -2.02 11.68 -1.30
N TRP A 232 -2.42 10.62 -2.01
CA TRP A 232 -1.56 9.60 -2.57
C TRP A 232 -0.61 8.99 -1.54
N PRO A 233 -1.15 8.27 -0.54
CA PRO A 233 -0.29 7.52 0.36
C PRO A 233 0.51 6.49 -0.43
N SER A 234 1.76 6.30 -0.03
CA SER A 234 2.63 5.23 -0.53
C SER A 234 3.24 4.51 0.65
N LEU A 235 3.27 3.19 0.58
CA LEU A 235 3.64 2.29 1.65
C LEU A 235 4.88 1.48 1.25
N ALA A 236 5.85 1.40 2.15
CA ALA A 236 6.92 0.42 2.10
C ALA A 236 7.00 -0.32 3.43
N VAL A 237 7.35 -1.59 3.38
CA VAL A 237 7.47 -2.48 4.52
C VAL A 237 8.86 -3.10 4.57
N SER A 238 9.30 -3.43 5.78
CA SER A 238 10.46 -4.28 6.06
C SER A 238 10.06 -5.37 7.04
N ASP A 239 10.96 -6.25 7.41
CA ASP A 239 10.70 -7.35 8.36
C ASP A 239 10.23 -6.88 9.74
N SER A 240 10.47 -5.62 10.11
CA SER A 240 10.20 -5.11 11.45
C SER A 240 9.41 -3.82 11.52
N ASN A 241 9.26 -3.10 10.40
CA ASN A 241 8.58 -1.81 10.38
C ASN A 241 7.97 -1.49 9.02
N PHE A 242 7.16 -0.45 8.99
CA PHE A 242 6.64 0.13 7.75
C PHE A 242 6.83 1.65 7.76
N ILE A 243 6.89 2.21 6.59
CA ILE A 243 6.83 3.65 6.36
C ILE A 243 5.68 3.97 5.41
N VAL A 244 4.87 4.95 5.79
CA VAL A 244 3.83 5.52 4.93
C VAL A 244 4.18 6.96 4.64
N THR A 245 4.21 7.34 3.38
CA THR A 245 4.44 8.71 2.93
C THR A 245 3.22 9.24 2.19
N TRP A 246 3.02 10.56 2.18
CA TRP A 246 1.93 11.23 1.45
C TRP A 246 2.32 12.64 1.07
N GLY A 247 1.66 13.19 0.05
CA GLY A 247 1.70 14.61 -0.23
C GLY A 247 0.82 15.39 0.73
N GLN A 248 1.25 16.56 1.20
CA GLN A 248 0.49 17.39 2.15
C GLN A 248 0.59 18.88 1.84
N GLY A 249 -0.54 19.58 2.05
CA GLY A 249 -0.61 21.03 1.96
C GLY A 249 -0.67 21.58 0.53
N SER A 250 -0.75 22.89 0.39
CA SER A 250 -0.82 23.57 -0.93
C SER A 250 0.51 23.56 -1.68
N SER A 251 1.62 23.39 -0.97
CA SER A 251 2.99 23.30 -1.50
C SER A 251 3.36 21.90 -1.97
N SER A 252 2.51 20.90 -1.74
CA SER A 252 2.77 19.50 -2.07
C SER A 252 4.03 18.93 -1.40
N ASP A 253 4.26 19.31 -0.15
CA ASP A 253 5.36 18.77 0.64
C ASP A 253 5.14 17.28 0.89
N ILE A 254 6.23 16.51 0.97
CA ILE A 254 6.18 15.08 1.32
C ILE A 254 6.29 14.92 2.82
N TRP A 255 5.33 14.25 3.38
CA TRP A 255 5.26 13.86 4.80
C TRP A 255 5.28 12.34 4.93
N GLY A 256 5.57 11.86 6.12
CA GLY A 256 5.55 10.42 6.36
C GLY A 256 5.45 10.08 7.83
N ASN A 257 5.08 8.84 8.08
CA ASN A 257 5.08 8.20 9.38
C ASN A 257 5.77 6.84 9.29
N VAL A 258 6.59 6.53 10.28
CA VAL A 258 7.28 5.24 10.42
C VAL A 258 6.75 4.57 11.67
N ASP A 259 6.33 3.33 11.54
CA ASP A 259 5.93 2.50 12.68
C ASP A 259 6.53 1.10 12.57
N VAL A 260 6.50 0.34 13.67
CA VAL A 260 7.05 -1.01 13.74
C VAL A 260 5.91 -2.03 13.76
N PHE A 261 6.11 -3.15 13.06
CA PHE A 261 5.22 -4.29 13.20
C PHE A 261 5.36 -4.89 14.60
N VAL A 262 4.23 -5.13 15.23
CA VAL A 262 4.20 -5.85 16.51
C VAL A 262 4.33 -7.34 16.20
N THR A 263 5.54 -7.87 16.29
CA THR A 263 5.76 -9.31 16.20
C THR A 263 5.52 -9.95 17.56
N GLY A 264 4.46 -10.73 17.66
CA GLY A 264 4.08 -11.46 18.89
C GLY A 264 3.10 -10.69 19.76
N ILE A 265 1.81 -10.98 19.59
CA ILE A 265 0.74 -10.60 20.51
C ILE A 265 0.76 -11.63 21.64
N GLU A 266 1.34 -11.28 22.79
CA GLU A 266 0.96 -11.93 24.03
C GLU A 266 -0.20 -11.13 24.61
N GLU A 267 -1.41 -11.69 24.61
CA GLU A 267 -2.51 -11.17 25.42
C GLU A 267 -2.06 -11.23 26.88
N ALA A 268 -1.71 -10.09 27.44
CA ALA A 268 -1.47 -9.98 28.86
C ALA A 268 -2.83 -10.11 29.58
N THR A 269 -3.15 -11.30 30.05
CA THR A 269 -4.17 -11.47 31.08
C THR A 269 -3.82 -10.58 32.26
N GLU A 270 -4.79 -9.95 32.87
CA GLU A 270 -4.84 -8.80 33.80
C GLU A 270 -3.80 -8.71 34.92
N ASN A 271 -2.82 -9.58 35.04
CA ASN A 271 -1.89 -9.58 36.16
C ASN A 271 -0.44 -9.80 35.72
N ASN A 272 0.41 -8.81 35.96
CA ASN A 272 1.86 -8.81 35.88
C ASN A 272 2.48 -8.43 34.52
N CYS A 273 2.57 -7.12 34.23
CA CYS A 273 3.50 -6.62 33.25
C CYS A 273 4.89 -6.46 33.88
N GLN A 274 5.79 -7.42 33.70
CA GLN A 274 7.22 -7.21 33.90
C GLN A 274 7.76 -6.43 32.70
N LEU A 275 8.59 -5.40 32.96
CA LEU A 275 9.31 -4.64 31.93
C LEU A 275 10.28 -5.56 31.18
N ASP A 276 9.82 -6.21 30.14
CA ASP A 276 10.64 -6.97 29.20
C ASP A 276 10.61 -6.26 27.83
N THR A 277 11.61 -6.50 27.00
CA THR A 277 11.83 -5.83 25.70
C THR A 277 10.75 -6.09 24.65
N LYS A 278 9.65 -6.73 25.02
CA LYS A 278 8.52 -7.07 24.13
C LYS A 278 7.42 -6.01 24.16
N SER A 279 6.75 -5.82 23.03
CA SER A 279 5.56 -4.98 22.94
C SER A 279 4.40 -5.61 23.70
N THR A 280 3.67 -4.82 24.51
CA THR A 280 2.51 -5.27 25.26
C THR A 280 1.26 -4.59 24.74
N ILE A 281 0.25 -5.37 24.38
CA ILE A 281 -1.09 -4.86 24.02
C ILE A 281 -2.01 -5.05 25.24
N PHE A 282 -2.82 -4.03 25.56
CA PHE A 282 -3.78 -4.12 26.65
C PHE A 282 -5.08 -3.38 26.32
N ALA A 283 -6.18 -3.86 26.90
CA ALA A 283 -7.48 -3.21 26.90
C ALA A 283 -7.83 -2.75 28.34
N GLY A 284 -8.52 -1.64 28.46
CA GLY A 284 -8.93 -1.10 29.76
C GLY A 284 -7.90 -0.20 30.46
N SER A 285 -7.87 -0.18 31.79
CA SER A 285 -6.95 0.65 32.59
C SER A 285 -5.65 -0.09 32.87
N PHE A 286 -4.55 0.51 32.51
CA PHE A 286 -3.22 -0.03 32.78
C PHE A 286 -2.81 0.21 34.24
N LYS A 287 -2.49 -0.84 34.98
CA LYS A 287 -1.97 -0.74 36.35
C LYS A 287 -0.47 -1.03 36.35
N TRP A 288 0.28 -0.09 36.83
CA TRP A 288 1.74 -0.18 36.95
C TRP A 288 2.11 -0.88 38.25
N GLN A 289 2.88 -1.95 38.15
CA GLN A 289 3.45 -2.64 39.30
C GLN A 289 4.99 -2.51 39.27
N THR A 290 5.49 -1.31 39.46
CA THR A 290 6.95 -1.11 39.55
C THR A 290 7.25 0.10 40.42
N ASP A 291 8.28 -0.03 41.28
CA ASP A 291 8.85 1.07 42.06
C ASP A 291 9.82 1.91 41.24
N LYS A 292 9.97 1.63 39.93
CA LYS A 292 10.89 2.37 39.04
C LYS A 292 10.22 3.61 38.46
N ILE A 293 10.98 4.67 38.38
CA ILE A 293 10.59 5.90 37.68
C ILE A 293 10.63 5.65 36.17
N PHE A 294 9.51 5.86 35.50
CA PHE A 294 9.41 5.77 34.05
C PHE A 294 8.70 6.98 33.46
N THR A 295 8.98 7.25 32.22
CA THR A 295 8.31 8.29 31.41
C THR A 295 7.61 7.63 30.23
N ILE A 296 6.40 8.06 29.93
CA ILE A 296 5.62 7.58 28.79
C ILE A 296 5.65 8.66 27.72
N TYR A 297 5.91 8.25 26.51
CA TYR A 297 5.86 9.10 25.32
C TYR A 297 4.83 8.57 24.34
N ASN A 298 4.10 9.46 23.68
CA ASN A 298 3.33 9.10 22.49
C ASN A 298 4.25 8.95 21.26
N VAL A 299 3.68 8.56 20.13
CA VAL A 299 4.40 8.40 18.85
C VAL A 299 5.07 9.68 18.34
N PHE A 300 4.72 10.84 18.90
CA PHE A 300 5.30 12.14 18.56
C PHE A 300 6.45 12.55 19.52
N GLY A 301 6.88 11.64 20.41
CA GLY A 301 7.90 11.93 21.43
C GLY A 301 7.43 12.86 22.55
N GLN A 302 6.14 13.13 22.68
CA GLN A 302 5.57 13.96 23.73
C GLN A 302 5.31 13.13 24.98
N LYS A 303 5.67 13.68 26.15
CA LYS A 303 5.39 13.05 27.45
C LYS A 303 3.88 12.99 27.73
N VAL A 304 3.41 11.81 28.11
CA VAL A 304 1.99 11.56 28.40
C VAL A 304 1.87 11.06 29.83
N LYS A 305 0.86 11.55 30.55
CA LYS A 305 0.56 11.06 31.90
C LYS A 305 -0.20 9.73 31.82
N PRO A 306 0.01 8.78 32.73
CA PRO A 306 -0.65 7.47 32.71
C PRO A 306 -2.18 7.52 32.63
N ASN A 307 -2.81 8.52 33.23
CA ASN A 307 -4.27 8.73 33.20
C ASN A 307 -4.77 9.40 31.92
N GLN A 308 -3.89 9.78 31.00
CA GLN A 308 -4.20 10.41 29.71
C GLN A 308 -3.95 9.45 28.54
N ILE A 309 -3.63 8.19 28.80
CA ILE A 309 -3.44 7.20 27.77
C ILE A 309 -4.82 6.79 27.22
N HIS A 310 -5.07 7.15 25.97
CA HIS A 310 -6.21 6.70 25.16
C HIS A 310 -5.77 5.54 24.27
N SER A 311 -6.66 5.02 23.42
CA SER A 311 -6.25 4.03 22.39
C SER A 311 -5.13 4.60 21.53
N GLY A 312 -4.04 3.85 21.37
CA GLY A 312 -2.85 4.32 20.67
C GLY A 312 -1.58 3.59 21.07
N ILE A 313 -0.48 3.99 20.45
CA ILE A 313 0.86 3.45 20.67
C ILE A 313 1.64 4.40 21.57
N TYR A 314 2.35 3.85 22.56
CA TYR A 314 3.15 4.59 23.49
C TYR A 314 4.49 3.90 23.74
N PHE A 315 5.50 4.67 24.12
CA PHE A 315 6.82 4.19 24.47
C PHE A 315 7.10 4.47 25.93
N ILE A 316 7.64 3.49 26.63
CA ILE A 316 8.06 3.63 28.03
C ILE A 316 9.56 3.76 28.08
N GLU A 317 10.02 4.87 28.64
CA GLU A 317 11.42 5.11 28.95
C GLU A 317 11.66 4.89 30.44
N SER A 318 12.71 4.13 30.76
CA SER A 318 13.24 4.01 32.10
C SER A 318 14.77 4.07 32.05
N GLU A 319 15.38 4.80 32.95
CA GLU A 319 16.83 4.96 33.02
C GLU A 319 17.47 5.51 31.72
N GLY A 320 16.76 6.44 31.05
CA GLY A 320 17.22 7.08 29.81
C GLY A 320 17.21 6.20 28.55
N GLN A 321 16.57 5.05 28.61
CA GLN A 321 16.41 4.16 27.45
C GLN A 321 14.95 3.77 27.28
N VAL A 322 14.49 3.73 26.03
CA VAL A 322 13.18 3.16 25.70
C VAL A 322 13.24 1.66 25.98
N ARG A 323 12.44 1.21 26.93
CA ARG A 323 12.42 -0.18 27.42
C ARG A 323 11.27 -0.98 26.86
N GLN A 324 10.16 -0.33 26.51
CA GLN A 324 8.95 -1.03 26.10
C GLN A 324 8.07 -0.17 25.17
N LYS A 325 7.48 -0.80 24.18
CA LYS A 325 6.37 -0.29 23.39
C LYS A 325 5.07 -0.85 23.97
N ILE A 326 4.09 -0.01 24.23
CA ILE A 326 2.76 -0.43 24.63
C ILE A 326 1.73 0.03 23.63
N ILE A 327 0.72 -0.81 23.41
CA ILE A 327 -0.42 -0.50 22.55
C ILE A 327 -1.67 -0.61 23.40
N LYS A 328 -2.40 0.50 23.53
CA LYS A 328 -3.70 0.49 24.16
C LYS A 328 -4.77 0.32 23.10
N VAL A 329 -5.54 -0.74 23.21
CA VAL A 329 -6.79 -0.94 22.50
C VAL A 329 -7.97 -0.56 23.39
N ARG A 330 -9.15 -0.39 22.83
CA ARG A 330 -10.33 0.03 23.59
C ARG A 330 -10.71 -0.92 24.71
#